data_bc59389bfb122fb311e11127b6a2372c
#
_entry.id   bc59389bfb122fb311e11127b6a2372c
#
_cell.length_a   1.000
_cell.length_b   1.000
_cell.length_c   1.000
_cell.angle_alpha   90.00
_cell.angle_beta   90.00
_cell.angle_gamma   90.00
#
_symmetry.space_group_name_H-M   'P 1'
#
loop_
_entity.id
_entity.type
_entity.pdbx_description
1 polymer ?
#
loop_
_entity_poly.entity_id
_entity_poly.type
_entity_poly.pdbx_seq_one_letter_code
_entity_poly.pdbx_strand_id
1 'polypeptide(L)'
;MQRSDLFFNTGVGMANKGQAFGMSRQVQDKIDSKYDTELELILVEWICRQCGSGVARPEAGKMGFQAWLKDGCVLSELINSLFTGDKPVKKIQGSTMAFKQMEQISQFLNAAEKYGVTKTDMFQTVDLWEAKDLAAVQRTLSALGSLAITKDEGTYNGDPSWFFKKAQENKRDFSDEQIKAGKNVIGLQMGSNKGASQEGMSYGRPRQIM
;
A
#
# COMPACT_ATOMS: atom_id res chain seq x y z
N MET A 1 -12.02 52.23 -24.44
CA MET A 1 -12.42 51.98 -23.02
C MET A 1 -12.12 50.52 -22.73
N GLN A 2 -10.87 50.24 -22.31
CA GLN A 2 -10.39 48.88 -21.99
C GLN A 2 -10.70 48.60 -20.53
N ARG A 3 -11.42 47.55 -20.28
CA ARG A 3 -11.59 46.99 -18.91
C ARG A 3 -10.51 45.94 -18.70
N SER A 4 -9.62 46.26 -17.81
CA SER A 4 -8.61 45.34 -17.25
C SER A 4 -9.26 44.41 -16.25
N ASP A 5 -9.31 43.13 -16.61
CA ASP A 5 -9.70 42.07 -15.68
C ASP A 5 -8.56 41.81 -14.68
N LEU A 6 -8.79 42.25 -13.44
CA LEU A 6 -7.94 41.92 -12.31
C LEU A 6 -8.19 40.46 -11.93
N PHE A 7 -7.26 39.57 -12.31
CA PHE A 7 -7.14 38.25 -11.73
C PHE A 7 -6.67 38.37 -10.27
N PHE A 8 -7.59 38.23 -9.34
CA PHE A 8 -7.25 37.99 -7.95
C PHE A 8 -6.70 36.59 -7.80
N ASN A 9 -5.38 36.49 -7.84
CA ASN A 9 -4.65 35.30 -7.47
C ASN A 9 -4.63 35.20 -5.92
N THR A 10 -5.61 34.53 -5.32
CA THR A 10 -5.59 34.16 -3.90
C THR A 10 -4.64 32.97 -3.72
N GLY A 11 -3.36 33.22 -3.87
CA GLY A 11 -2.30 32.30 -3.50
C GLY A 11 -2.26 32.21 -1.98
N VAL A 12 -2.91 31.19 -1.41
CA VAL A 12 -2.59 30.71 -0.06
C VAL A 12 -1.15 30.24 -0.11
N GLY A 13 -0.25 31.08 0.42
CA GLY A 13 1.18 30.83 0.44
C GLY A 13 1.51 29.55 1.18
N MET A 14 1.87 28.51 0.46
CA MET A 14 2.59 27.37 1.03
C MET A 14 4.02 27.80 1.32
N ALA A 15 4.35 27.95 2.60
CA ALA A 15 5.73 28.10 3.04
C ALA A 15 6.50 26.84 2.56
N ASN A 16 7.42 26.98 1.64
CA ASN A 16 8.33 25.97 1.06
C ASN A 16 8.12 25.58 -0.41
N LYS A 17 7.55 26.42 -1.25
CA LYS A 17 7.68 26.28 -2.72
C LYS A 17 8.86 27.04 -3.30
N GLY A 18 10.01 27.06 -2.61
CA GLY A 18 11.27 27.47 -3.23
C GLY A 18 11.75 26.40 -4.20
N GLN A 19 12.34 26.83 -5.34
CA GLN A 19 12.96 25.88 -6.27
C GLN A 19 14.02 25.07 -5.53
N ALA A 20 13.86 23.73 -5.52
CA ALA A 20 14.85 22.82 -4.96
C ALA A 20 16.09 22.82 -5.85
N PHE A 21 17.26 23.06 -5.28
CA PHE A 21 18.55 23.08 -5.97
C PHE A 21 19.41 21.87 -5.55
N GLY A 22 20.21 21.36 -6.47
CA GLY A 22 21.19 20.31 -6.19
C GLY A 22 20.59 18.96 -5.86
N MET A 23 21.09 18.31 -4.79
CA MET A 23 20.66 16.95 -4.38
C MET A 23 19.16 16.83 -4.07
N SER A 24 18.56 17.90 -3.56
CA SER A 24 17.12 17.94 -3.26
C SER A 24 16.27 17.82 -4.53
N ARG A 25 16.68 18.44 -5.62
CA ARG A 25 16.03 18.33 -6.93
C ARG A 25 16.16 16.91 -7.50
N GLN A 26 17.35 16.32 -7.44
CA GLN A 26 17.58 14.95 -7.92
C GLN A 26 16.75 13.91 -7.14
N VAL A 27 16.55 14.14 -5.85
CA VAL A 27 15.69 13.26 -5.01
C VAL A 27 14.23 13.43 -5.44
N GLN A 28 13.77 14.66 -5.67
CA GLN A 28 12.40 14.89 -6.11
C GLN A 28 12.15 14.29 -7.51
N ASP A 29 13.08 14.49 -8.44
CA ASP A 29 12.99 13.90 -9.80
C ASP A 29 12.92 12.35 -9.74
N LYS A 30 13.65 11.72 -8.80
CA LYS A 30 13.57 10.27 -8.56
C LYS A 30 12.23 9.83 -7.95
N ILE A 31 11.65 10.63 -7.06
CA ILE A 31 10.33 10.37 -6.50
C ILE A 31 9.28 10.50 -7.61
N ASP A 32 9.37 11.55 -8.39
CA ASP A 32 8.44 11.82 -9.48
C ASP A 32 8.48 10.76 -10.58
N SER A 33 9.67 10.21 -10.86
CA SER A 33 9.86 9.14 -11.84
C SER A 33 9.25 7.80 -11.42
N LYS A 34 8.89 7.62 -10.15
CA LYS A 34 8.22 6.41 -9.64
C LYS A 34 6.70 6.45 -9.82
N TYR A 35 6.16 7.59 -10.21
CA TYR A 35 4.74 7.72 -10.46
C TYR A 35 4.35 6.99 -11.74
N ASP A 36 3.41 6.07 -11.64
CA ASP A 36 2.94 5.25 -12.75
C ASP A 36 1.57 5.72 -13.25
N THR A 37 1.53 6.16 -14.51
CA THR A 37 0.30 6.64 -15.14
C THR A 37 -0.67 5.51 -15.52
N GLU A 38 -0.18 4.31 -15.80
CA GLU A 38 -1.03 3.15 -16.07
C GLU A 38 -1.71 2.70 -14.79
N LEU A 39 -0.95 2.65 -13.70
CA LEU A 39 -1.49 2.36 -12.38
C LEU A 39 -2.51 3.41 -11.92
N GLU A 40 -2.30 4.70 -12.25
CA GLU A 40 -3.28 5.77 -11.99
C GLU A 40 -4.63 5.42 -12.61
N LEU A 41 -4.66 5.04 -13.89
CA LEU A 41 -5.90 4.69 -14.60
C LEU A 41 -6.62 3.51 -13.93
N ILE A 42 -5.87 2.49 -13.54
CA ILE A 42 -6.41 1.31 -12.84
C ILE A 42 -7.01 1.72 -11.49
N LEU A 43 -6.30 2.53 -10.73
CA LEU A 43 -6.76 3.00 -9.42
C LEU A 43 -8.01 3.86 -9.52
N VAL A 44 -8.06 4.77 -10.49
CA VAL A 44 -9.24 5.63 -10.74
C VAL A 44 -10.44 4.77 -11.12
N GLU A 45 -10.27 3.82 -12.04
CA GLU A 45 -11.34 2.92 -12.44
C GLU A 45 -11.85 2.07 -11.28
N TRP A 46 -10.93 1.51 -10.49
CA TRP A 46 -11.30 0.74 -9.30
C TRP A 46 -12.08 1.57 -8.29
N ILE A 47 -11.56 2.75 -7.93
CA ILE A 47 -12.20 3.63 -6.94
C ILE A 47 -13.60 4.05 -7.40
N CYS A 48 -13.75 4.42 -8.67
CA CYS A 48 -15.06 4.78 -9.23
C CYS A 48 -16.05 3.61 -9.19
N ARG A 49 -15.61 2.38 -9.49
CA ARG A 49 -16.48 1.19 -9.40
C ARG A 49 -16.81 0.83 -7.96
N GLN A 50 -15.85 0.96 -7.07
CA GLN A 50 -15.98 0.61 -5.66
C GLN A 50 -16.91 1.56 -4.90
N CYS A 51 -16.79 2.87 -5.15
CA CYS A 51 -17.61 3.90 -4.51
C CYS A 51 -18.95 4.13 -5.23
N GLY A 52 -19.09 3.66 -6.48
CA GLY A 52 -20.29 3.81 -7.27
C GLY A 52 -20.47 5.19 -7.91
N SER A 53 -21.69 5.51 -8.33
CA SER A 53 -22.00 6.70 -9.13
C SER A 53 -21.85 8.06 -8.42
N GLY A 54 -21.54 8.05 -7.13
CA GLY A 54 -21.36 9.28 -6.34
C GLY A 54 -20.03 9.99 -6.53
N VAL A 55 -19.03 9.31 -7.10
CA VAL A 55 -17.67 9.84 -7.24
C VAL A 55 -17.39 10.19 -8.70
N ALA A 56 -17.16 11.47 -8.98
CA ALA A 56 -16.78 11.93 -10.31
C ALA A 56 -15.33 11.51 -10.63
N ARG A 57 -15.07 11.21 -11.90
CA ARG A 57 -13.70 10.92 -12.37
C ARG A 57 -12.83 12.17 -12.28
N PRO A 58 -11.55 12.03 -11.89
CA PRO A 58 -10.61 13.12 -11.89
C PRO A 58 -10.18 13.51 -13.31
N GLU A 59 -9.56 14.67 -13.43
CA GLU A 59 -8.75 15.01 -14.60
C GLU A 59 -7.55 14.06 -14.68
N ALA A 60 -7.17 13.69 -15.91
CA ALA A 60 -6.04 12.80 -16.13
C ALA A 60 -4.72 13.44 -15.69
N GLY A 61 -3.86 12.64 -15.09
CA GLY A 61 -2.51 13.02 -14.71
C GLY A 61 -2.33 13.31 -13.23
N LYS A 62 -1.07 13.36 -12.83
CA LYS A 62 -0.61 13.44 -11.44
C LYS A 62 -1.34 14.51 -10.60
N MET A 63 -1.53 15.72 -11.17
CA MET A 63 -2.16 16.82 -10.43
C MET A 63 -3.68 16.67 -10.32
N GLY A 64 -4.34 16.14 -11.35
CA GLY A 64 -5.76 15.82 -11.31
C GLY A 64 -6.05 14.72 -10.29
N PHE A 65 -5.24 13.68 -10.28
CA PHE A 65 -5.31 12.61 -9.28
C PHE A 65 -5.12 13.13 -7.86
N GLN A 66 -4.12 14.00 -7.64
CA GLN A 66 -3.89 14.62 -6.34
C GLN A 66 -5.08 15.49 -5.89
N ALA A 67 -5.57 16.36 -6.76
CA ALA A 67 -6.67 17.27 -6.44
C ALA A 67 -7.95 16.50 -6.08
N TRP A 68 -8.19 15.38 -6.75
CA TRP A 68 -9.32 14.50 -6.51
C TRP A 68 -9.31 13.80 -5.14
N LEU A 69 -8.12 13.40 -4.66
CA LEU A 69 -7.97 12.70 -3.39
C LEU A 69 -7.68 13.64 -2.22
N LYS A 70 -7.32 14.89 -2.49
CA LYS A 70 -6.77 15.83 -1.51
C LYS A 70 -7.67 16.13 -0.31
N ASP A 71 -8.97 16.17 -0.52
CA ASP A 71 -9.94 16.43 0.54
C ASP A 71 -10.18 15.23 1.47
N GLY A 72 -9.72 14.03 1.05
CA GLY A 72 -9.86 12.78 1.78
C GLY A 72 -11.26 12.17 1.73
N CYS A 73 -12.24 12.80 1.08
CA CYS A 73 -13.61 12.31 1.01
C CYS A 73 -13.68 11.00 0.22
N VAL A 74 -13.10 11.00 -0.98
CA VAL A 74 -13.06 9.81 -1.85
C VAL A 74 -12.34 8.65 -1.16
N LEU A 75 -11.24 8.92 -0.48
CA LEU A 75 -10.50 7.90 0.28
C LEU A 75 -11.33 7.32 1.42
N SER A 76 -12.10 8.17 2.11
CA SER A 76 -12.97 7.77 3.21
C SER A 76 -14.17 6.93 2.73
N GLU A 77 -14.72 7.26 1.58
CA GLU A 77 -15.76 6.46 0.93
C GLU A 77 -15.22 5.11 0.49
N LEU A 78 -14.04 5.09 -0.15
CA LEU A 78 -13.36 3.88 -0.58
C LEU A 78 -13.15 2.92 0.60
N ILE A 79 -12.55 3.39 1.69
CA ILE A 79 -12.28 2.49 2.83
C ILE A 79 -13.57 2.01 3.48
N ASN A 80 -14.60 2.86 3.59
CA ASN A 80 -15.88 2.49 4.13
C ASN A 80 -16.62 1.44 3.29
N SER A 81 -16.41 1.41 1.98
CA SER A 81 -17.01 0.42 1.09
C SER A 81 -16.38 -0.98 1.21
N LEU A 82 -15.16 -1.05 1.73
CA LEU A 82 -14.44 -2.31 1.92
C LEU A 82 -14.73 -3.00 3.27
N PHE A 83 -15.38 -2.31 4.20
CA PHE A 83 -15.79 -2.90 5.48
C PHE A 83 -17.21 -3.45 5.40
N THR A 84 -17.41 -4.69 5.82
CA THR A 84 -18.74 -5.37 5.86
C THR A 84 -19.59 -4.98 7.06
N GLY A 85 -18.99 -4.36 8.08
CA GLY A 85 -19.62 -3.98 9.33
C GLY A 85 -19.67 -2.47 9.57
N ASP A 86 -19.28 -2.07 10.77
CA ASP A 86 -19.20 -0.67 11.14
C ASP A 86 -18.22 0.10 10.27
N LYS A 87 -18.70 1.21 9.68
CA LYS A 87 -17.87 2.08 8.86
C LYS A 87 -16.80 2.76 9.71
N PRO A 88 -15.51 2.58 9.41
CA PRO A 88 -14.43 3.13 10.22
C PRO A 88 -14.41 4.67 10.21
N VAL A 89 -14.84 5.30 9.12
CA VAL A 89 -14.95 6.76 9.00
C VAL A 89 -16.41 7.15 9.06
N LYS A 90 -16.85 7.62 10.24
CA LYS A 90 -18.28 7.94 10.49
C LYS A 90 -18.74 9.25 9.87
N LYS A 91 -17.85 10.23 9.72
CA LYS A 91 -18.17 11.55 9.18
C LYS A 91 -17.27 11.86 7.99
N ILE A 92 -17.87 11.91 6.81
CA ILE A 92 -17.19 12.32 5.58
C ILE A 92 -17.73 13.70 5.25
N GLN A 93 -16.89 14.72 5.34
CA GLN A 93 -17.26 16.10 5.06
C GLN A 93 -16.18 16.76 4.21
N GLY A 94 -16.53 17.12 2.99
CA GLY A 94 -15.69 17.99 2.16
C GLY A 94 -15.45 19.32 2.87
N SER A 95 -14.21 19.74 2.95
CA SER A 95 -13.83 21.01 3.56
C SER A 95 -12.72 21.67 2.76
N THR A 96 -12.78 22.98 2.67
CA THR A 96 -11.70 23.79 2.09
C THR A 96 -10.57 24.08 3.09
N MET A 97 -10.79 23.76 4.38
CA MET A 97 -9.80 23.99 5.42
C MET A 97 -8.74 22.90 5.41
N ALA A 98 -7.48 23.28 5.25
CA ALA A 98 -6.33 22.38 5.18
C ALA A 98 -6.26 21.38 6.36
N PHE A 99 -6.50 21.84 7.57
CA PHE A 99 -6.49 21.01 8.77
C PHE A 99 -7.53 19.88 8.71
N LYS A 100 -8.76 20.18 8.27
CA LYS A 100 -9.83 19.17 8.14
C LYS A 100 -9.55 18.17 7.04
N GLN A 101 -8.95 18.60 5.92
CA GLN A 101 -8.53 17.70 4.85
C GLN A 101 -7.46 16.73 5.34
N MET A 102 -6.42 17.24 6.03
CA MET A 102 -5.37 16.39 6.60
C MET A 102 -5.90 15.45 7.68
N GLU A 103 -6.85 15.89 8.50
CA GLU A 103 -7.51 15.04 9.49
C GLU A 103 -8.28 13.91 8.80
N GLN A 104 -9.00 14.19 7.73
CA GLN A 104 -9.75 13.18 6.96
C GLN A 104 -8.81 12.16 6.32
N ILE A 105 -7.70 12.61 5.74
CA ILE A 105 -6.65 11.72 5.22
C ILE A 105 -6.09 10.84 6.35
N SER A 106 -5.83 11.42 7.53
CA SER A 106 -5.33 10.65 8.69
C SER A 106 -6.34 9.59 9.16
N GLN A 107 -7.64 9.91 9.15
CA GLN A 107 -8.69 8.94 9.47
C GLN A 107 -8.71 7.77 8.47
N PHE A 108 -8.54 8.06 7.16
CA PHE A 108 -8.38 7.03 6.15
C PHE A 108 -7.17 6.14 6.42
N LEU A 109 -6.00 6.73 6.71
CA LEU A 109 -4.77 5.97 6.98
C LEU A 109 -4.93 5.05 8.21
N ASN A 110 -5.52 5.54 9.29
CA ASN A 110 -5.83 4.73 10.47
C ASN A 110 -6.81 3.59 10.15
N ALA A 111 -7.79 3.83 9.28
CA ALA A 111 -8.72 2.79 8.84
C ALA A 111 -8.04 1.76 7.92
N ALA A 112 -7.13 2.19 7.04
CA ALA A 112 -6.35 1.31 6.18
C ALA A 112 -5.40 0.41 6.99
N GLU A 113 -4.77 0.93 8.06
CA GLU A 113 -3.98 0.14 9.00
C GLU A 113 -4.84 -0.94 9.68
N LYS A 114 -6.04 -0.59 10.15
CA LYS A 114 -6.99 -1.54 10.74
C LYS A 114 -7.47 -2.58 9.72
N TYR A 115 -7.58 -2.20 8.46
CA TYR A 115 -7.92 -3.12 7.38
C TYR A 115 -6.80 -4.12 7.09
N GLY A 116 -5.55 -3.81 7.45
CA GLY A 116 -4.37 -4.69 7.35
C GLY A 116 -3.27 -4.19 6.40
N VAL A 117 -3.33 -2.94 5.97
CA VAL A 117 -2.23 -2.34 5.21
C VAL A 117 -1.02 -2.17 6.13
N THR A 118 0.15 -2.60 5.69
CA THR A 118 1.39 -2.49 6.47
C THR A 118 1.87 -1.03 6.51
N LYS A 119 2.45 -0.61 7.65
CA LYS A 119 2.97 0.76 7.81
C LYS A 119 4.01 1.15 6.75
N THR A 120 4.75 0.17 6.24
CA THR A 120 5.75 0.38 5.19
C THR A 120 5.16 0.74 3.84
N ASP A 121 3.92 0.32 3.59
CA ASP A 121 3.20 0.60 2.35
C ASP A 121 2.32 1.85 2.44
N MET A 122 2.20 2.44 3.64
CA MET A 122 1.38 3.62 3.86
C MET A 122 2.11 4.90 3.52
N PHE A 123 1.40 5.83 2.87
CA PHE A 123 1.88 7.19 2.62
C PHE A 123 1.67 8.08 3.85
N GLN A 124 2.35 9.22 3.90
CA GLN A 124 2.12 10.25 4.91
C GLN A 124 1.12 11.30 4.42
N THR A 125 0.36 11.92 5.33
CA THR A 125 -0.63 12.95 4.96
C THR A 125 -0.07 14.05 4.07
N VAL A 126 1.19 14.45 4.30
CA VAL A 126 1.89 15.46 3.51
C VAL A 126 2.22 15.01 2.09
N ASP A 127 2.40 13.69 1.87
CA ASP A 127 2.72 13.14 0.55
C ASP A 127 1.56 13.37 -0.43
N LEU A 128 0.34 13.23 0.04
CA LEU A 128 -0.87 13.51 -0.73
C LEU A 128 -1.22 15.00 -0.72
N TRP A 129 -1.27 15.62 0.46
CA TRP A 129 -1.80 16.98 0.59
C TRP A 129 -0.90 18.01 -0.11
N GLU A 130 0.43 17.88 0.00
CA GLU A 130 1.43 18.75 -0.66
C GLU A 130 1.93 18.17 -2.00
N ALA A 131 1.43 17.03 -2.44
CA ALA A 131 1.91 16.29 -3.62
C ALA A 131 3.42 15.96 -3.58
N LYS A 132 3.97 15.66 -2.40
CA LYS A 132 5.39 15.33 -2.24
C LYS A 132 5.75 13.98 -2.83
N ASP A 133 4.96 12.93 -2.53
CA ASP A 133 5.17 11.59 -3.04
C ASP A 133 3.83 10.91 -3.41
N LEU A 134 3.34 11.20 -4.60
CA LEU A 134 2.12 10.57 -5.10
C LEU A 134 2.32 9.10 -5.50
N ALA A 135 3.56 8.66 -5.74
CA ALA A 135 3.86 7.26 -5.94
C ALA A 135 3.65 6.45 -4.66
N ALA A 136 3.92 7.02 -3.48
CA ALA A 136 3.58 6.40 -2.21
C ALA A 136 2.06 6.27 -2.03
N VAL A 137 1.27 7.26 -2.49
CA VAL A 137 -0.20 7.18 -2.48
C VAL A 137 -0.69 6.02 -3.37
N GLN A 138 -0.17 5.91 -4.60
CA GLN A 138 -0.50 4.79 -5.50
C GLN A 138 -0.14 3.44 -4.87
N ARG A 139 1.02 3.33 -4.23
CA ARG A 139 1.45 2.10 -3.54
C ARG A 139 0.49 1.71 -2.41
N THR A 140 0.06 2.67 -1.59
CA THR A 140 -0.90 2.41 -0.51
C THR A 140 -2.24 1.92 -1.04
N LEU A 141 -2.76 2.56 -2.10
CA LEU A 141 -4.02 2.16 -2.72
C LEU A 141 -3.92 0.79 -3.39
N SER A 142 -2.80 0.48 -4.05
CA SER A 142 -2.54 -0.85 -4.61
C SER A 142 -2.45 -1.92 -3.52
N ALA A 143 -1.79 -1.62 -2.40
CA ALA A 143 -1.73 -2.53 -1.26
C ALA A 143 -3.12 -2.79 -0.65
N LEU A 144 -3.96 -1.75 -0.58
CA LEU A 144 -5.34 -1.85 -0.14
C LEU A 144 -6.18 -2.72 -1.08
N GLY A 145 -6.07 -2.51 -2.41
CA GLY A 145 -6.73 -3.32 -3.43
C GLY A 145 -6.32 -4.78 -3.39
N SER A 146 -5.02 -5.05 -3.24
CA SER A 146 -4.47 -6.40 -3.08
C SER A 146 -5.01 -7.11 -1.84
N LEU A 147 -5.17 -6.39 -0.73
CA LEU A 147 -5.78 -6.93 0.48
C LEU A 147 -7.28 -7.20 0.30
N ALA A 148 -8.01 -6.30 -0.37
CA ALA A 148 -9.43 -6.45 -0.61
C ALA A 148 -9.73 -7.71 -1.44
N ILE A 149 -8.93 -7.98 -2.48
CA ILE A 149 -9.03 -9.21 -3.27
C ILE A 149 -8.62 -10.45 -2.45
N THR A 150 -7.62 -10.31 -1.59
CA THR A 150 -7.10 -11.44 -0.81
C THR A 150 -8.07 -11.89 0.27
N LYS A 151 -8.77 -10.95 0.92
CA LYS A 151 -9.75 -11.24 1.96
C LYS A 151 -11.01 -11.92 1.43
N ASP A 152 -11.35 -11.67 0.16
CA ASP A 152 -12.50 -12.29 -0.55
C ASP A 152 -13.83 -12.21 0.23
N GLU A 153 -14.04 -11.11 0.96
CA GLU A 153 -15.26 -10.87 1.76
C GLU A 153 -16.46 -10.43 0.89
N GLY A 154 -16.33 -10.47 -0.44
CA GLY A 154 -17.36 -10.03 -1.38
C GLY A 154 -17.55 -8.51 -1.43
N THR A 155 -16.69 -7.74 -0.78
CA THR A 155 -16.73 -6.27 -0.75
C THR A 155 -15.95 -5.62 -1.88
N TYR A 156 -15.07 -6.37 -2.55
CA TYR A 156 -14.29 -5.89 -3.66
C TYR A 156 -15.14 -5.80 -4.94
N ASN A 157 -15.24 -4.62 -5.52
CA ASN A 157 -16.01 -4.36 -6.74
C ASN A 157 -15.11 -3.86 -7.87
N GLY A 158 -14.25 -4.74 -8.37
CA GLY A 158 -13.31 -4.45 -9.45
C GLY A 158 -12.91 -5.70 -10.21
N ASP A 159 -12.01 -5.54 -11.18
CA ASP A 159 -11.42 -6.69 -11.87
C ASP A 159 -10.33 -7.32 -10.99
N PRO A 160 -10.40 -8.64 -10.71
CA PRO A 160 -9.40 -9.34 -9.91
C PRO A 160 -7.99 -9.32 -10.50
N SER A 161 -7.85 -9.00 -11.79
CA SER A 161 -6.55 -8.92 -12.46
C SER A 161 -5.79 -7.61 -12.19
N TRP A 162 -6.46 -6.60 -11.64
CA TRP A 162 -5.85 -5.29 -11.41
C TRP A 162 -4.82 -5.27 -10.29
N PHE A 163 -4.99 -6.13 -9.29
CA PHE A 163 -4.08 -6.19 -8.15
C PHE A 163 -3.66 -7.62 -7.87
N PHE A 164 -2.44 -7.78 -7.38
CA PHE A 164 -1.91 -9.08 -7.00
C PHE A 164 -2.52 -9.56 -5.67
N LYS A 165 -2.96 -10.82 -5.62
CA LYS A 165 -3.33 -11.43 -4.34
C LYS A 165 -2.10 -11.55 -3.46
N LYS A 166 -2.18 -11.02 -2.23
CA LYS A 166 -1.11 -11.25 -1.24
C LYS A 166 -1.11 -12.72 -0.83
N ALA A 167 0.08 -13.30 -0.70
CA ALA A 167 0.23 -14.64 -0.15
C ALA A 167 -0.35 -14.65 1.27
N GLN A 168 -1.31 -15.52 1.51
CA GLN A 168 -1.87 -15.71 2.84
C GLN A 168 -0.91 -16.57 3.66
N GLU A 169 -0.76 -16.23 4.94
CA GLU A 169 0.01 -17.03 5.87
C GLU A 169 -0.70 -18.38 6.06
N ASN A 170 -0.09 -19.44 5.52
CA ASN A 170 -0.58 -20.79 5.72
C ASN A 170 -0.07 -21.30 7.08
N LYS A 171 -0.80 -20.97 8.15
CA LYS A 171 -0.50 -21.53 9.47
C LYS A 171 -0.74 -23.03 9.43
N ARG A 172 0.34 -23.78 9.52
CA ARG A 172 0.28 -25.23 9.65
C ARG A 172 0.37 -25.58 11.13
N ASP A 173 -0.68 -26.15 11.66
CA ASP A 173 -0.67 -26.77 12.99
C ASP A 173 -0.07 -28.16 12.86
N PHE A 174 1.12 -28.35 13.42
CA PHE A 174 1.76 -29.64 13.48
C PHE A 174 1.41 -30.33 14.78
N SER A 175 0.98 -31.61 14.71
CA SER A 175 0.84 -32.42 15.91
C SER A 175 2.22 -32.66 16.57
N ASP A 176 2.21 -32.92 17.90
CA ASP A 176 3.46 -33.18 18.61
C ASP A 176 4.24 -34.37 18.03
N GLU A 177 3.53 -35.33 17.44
CA GLU A 177 4.13 -36.47 16.74
C GLU A 177 4.84 -36.03 15.47
N GLN A 178 4.24 -35.12 14.69
CA GLN A 178 4.87 -34.56 13.48
C GLN A 178 6.07 -33.70 13.82
N ILE A 179 6.02 -32.95 14.92
CA ILE A 179 7.16 -32.13 15.40
C ILE A 179 8.30 -33.06 15.84
N LYS A 180 8.01 -34.15 16.56
CA LYS A 180 9.00 -35.15 16.95
C LYS A 180 9.59 -35.88 15.76
N ALA A 181 8.76 -36.26 14.79
CA ALA A 181 9.22 -36.88 13.54
C ALA A 181 10.11 -35.94 12.74
N GLY A 182 9.76 -34.63 12.67
CA GLY A 182 10.56 -33.62 12.00
C GLY A 182 11.93 -33.37 12.66
N LYS A 183 12.04 -33.49 13.97
CA LYS A 183 13.32 -33.37 14.69
C LYS A 183 14.27 -34.53 14.39
N ASN A 184 13.73 -35.69 14.02
CA ASN A 184 14.52 -36.88 13.71
C ASN A 184 14.96 -36.93 12.25
N VAL A 185 14.49 -36.03 11.40
CA VAL A 185 14.88 -35.94 9.98
C VAL A 185 16.11 -35.05 9.85
N ILE A 186 17.23 -35.64 9.46
CA ILE A 186 18.42 -34.89 9.10
C ILE A 186 18.17 -34.25 7.72
N GLY A 187 18.43 -32.93 7.62
CA GLY A 187 18.21 -32.19 6.37
C GLY A 187 19.01 -32.79 5.19
N LEU A 188 18.57 -32.49 3.96
CA LEU A 188 19.17 -32.97 2.71
C LEU A 188 20.67 -32.74 2.60
N GLN A 189 21.19 -31.70 3.27
CA GLN A 189 22.63 -31.37 3.32
C GLN A 189 23.44 -32.32 4.19
N MET A 190 22.80 -32.97 5.17
CA MET A 190 23.41 -33.93 6.09
C MET A 190 23.03 -35.39 5.75
N GLY A 191 22.19 -35.59 4.73
CA GLY A 191 21.62 -36.87 4.39
C GLY A 191 20.41 -37.21 5.29
N SER A 192 19.62 -38.20 4.89
CA SER A 192 18.51 -38.75 5.66
C SER A 192 19.03 -39.91 6.51
N ASN A 193 18.75 -39.94 7.82
CA ASN A 193 19.04 -41.10 8.64
C ASN A 193 18.05 -42.28 8.42
N LYS A 194 17.08 -42.11 7.51
CA LYS A 194 16.16 -43.15 7.09
C LYS A 194 16.88 -44.11 6.17
N GLY A 195 17.63 -45.06 6.72
CA GLY A 195 18.47 -46.01 5.98
C GLY A 195 19.99 -45.82 6.20
N ALA A 196 20.39 -44.77 6.93
CA ALA A 196 21.75 -44.64 7.45
C ALA A 196 21.86 -45.43 8.76
N SER A 197 22.20 -46.69 8.69
CA SER A 197 22.67 -47.40 9.88
C SER A 197 24.15 -47.14 10.04
N GLN A 198 24.66 -47.14 11.27
CA GLN A 198 26.10 -47.10 11.54
C GLN A 198 26.80 -48.39 11.13
N GLU A 199 26.06 -49.38 10.69
CA GLU A 199 26.51 -50.65 10.18
C GLU A 199 27.27 -50.44 8.87
N GLY A 200 28.57 -50.55 8.94
CA GLY A 200 29.48 -50.33 7.78
C GLY A 200 30.21 -49.00 7.73
N MET A 201 30.01 -48.09 8.69
CA MET A 201 30.85 -46.89 8.82
C MET A 201 32.23 -47.30 9.38
N SER A 202 33.24 -47.38 8.48
CA SER A 202 34.62 -47.46 8.88
C SER A 202 35.07 -46.09 9.38
N TYR A 203 35.16 -45.93 10.69
CA TYR A 203 35.92 -44.81 11.27
C TYR A 203 37.38 -44.99 10.85
N GLY A 204 37.88 -44.09 10.04
CA GLY A 204 39.24 -44.14 9.51
C GLY A 204 40.27 -44.49 10.61
N ARG A 205 41.20 -45.36 10.32
CA ARG A 205 42.28 -45.73 11.25
C ARG A 205 42.91 -44.48 11.81
N PRO A 206 43.11 -44.39 13.14
CA PRO A 206 43.86 -43.31 13.72
C PRO A 206 45.25 -43.26 13.09
N ARG A 207 45.57 -42.13 12.45
CA ARG A 207 46.94 -41.89 11.92
C ARG A 207 47.85 -41.79 13.12
N GLN A 208 48.72 -42.81 13.26
CA GLN A 208 49.89 -42.68 14.14
C GLN A 208 50.84 -41.67 13.49
N ILE A 209 51.06 -40.55 14.16
CA ILE A 209 52.12 -39.60 13.84
C ILE A 209 53.38 -40.19 14.51
N MET A 210 54.31 -40.66 13.68
CA MET A 210 55.67 -40.94 14.10
C MET A 210 56.48 -39.65 14.08
#